data_2f87ea4ffce0efa378716c2b9ae36f28
#
_entry.id   2f87ea4ffce0efa378716c2b9ae36f28
#
_cell.length_a   1.000
_cell.length_b   1.000
_cell.length_c   1.000
_cell.angle_alpha   90.00
_cell.angle_beta   90.00
_cell.angle_gamma   90.00
#
_symmetry.space_group_name_H-M   'P 1'
#
loop_
_entity.id
_entity.type
_entity.pdbx_description
1 polymer ?
#
loop_
_entity_poly.entity_id
_entity_poly.type
_entity_poly.pdbx_seq_one_letter_code
_entity_poly.pdbx_strand_id
1 'polypeptide(L)'
;MKKSDLLPVNPGAAAATAELVVSPFLHRFADRVESPVTGAVLASGDPLLAALGSAPPGGGFHGHLAAADLERLVAGGFLVDDVDAASRRGRLLYANVETCSTCNHRCSFCPVSIAPREKDVMPQDLFVRIVDEVLETADPEMVFFLNNYNEPTVDPLFLERLEVLFARKVRVALLTNASRLTPEKIDAIRAMGTLRYLGVNLPTLDAARYREMHGTTDLPAVLRHVDYALAHPMAEENAFVVLGYDDERHANDIEEITKAYAGQSWAVRKFRVQNRAGLVDAPVTPAPKRRLAGCDLVGSRPLQHLQVVASGKVTLCCQDYYEHHVVADLRTQSVREAMESPELARLRKWAYGAEEAPADFICRGCEFALERADDGGTPPAPAP
;
A
#
# COMPACT_ATOMS: atom_id res chain seq x y z
N MET A 1 14.05 -7.67 27.14
CA MET A 1 12.70 -7.77 27.73
C MET A 1 11.93 -8.82 26.93
N LYS A 2 11.14 -9.66 27.55
CA LYS A 2 10.61 -10.90 26.96
C LYS A 2 9.43 -10.64 26.04
N LYS A 3 9.39 -11.36 24.89
CA LYS A 3 8.30 -11.45 23.92
C LYS A 3 7.03 -12.10 24.52
N SER A 4 6.23 -11.41 25.31
CA SER A 4 5.02 -12.03 25.87
C SER A 4 3.94 -11.06 26.35
N ASP A 5 3.80 -9.88 25.75
CA ASP A 5 2.69 -8.98 26.10
C ASP A 5 1.78 -8.68 24.89
N LEU A 6 1.45 -9.72 24.13
CA LEU A 6 0.15 -9.78 23.44
C LEU A 6 -0.86 -10.06 24.55
N LEU A 7 -1.75 -9.11 24.81
CA LEU A 7 -2.79 -9.24 25.81
C LEU A 7 -3.53 -10.57 25.62
N PRO A 8 -3.55 -11.46 26.64
CA PRO A 8 -4.31 -12.68 26.56
C PRO A 8 -5.78 -12.32 26.52
N VAL A 9 -6.48 -12.77 25.48
CA VAL A 9 -7.94 -12.87 25.51
C VAL A 9 -8.26 -13.87 26.63
N ASN A 10 -8.80 -13.38 27.72
CA ASN A 10 -9.16 -14.20 28.87
C ASN A 10 -10.44 -15.00 28.53
N PRO A 11 -10.41 -16.35 28.42
CA PRO A 11 -11.57 -17.15 28.04
C PRO A 11 -12.39 -17.55 29.28
N GLY A 12 -12.67 -16.61 30.17
CA GLY A 12 -13.31 -16.96 31.44
C GLY A 12 -14.15 -15.86 32.09
N ALA A 13 -15.04 -15.21 31.32
CA ALA A 13 -16.19 -14.54 31.88
C ALA A 13 -17.39 -14.85 30.98
N ALA A 14 -18.49 -15.34 31.57
CA ALA A 14 -19.77 -15.46 30.88
C ALA A 14 -20.15 -14.07 30.38
N ALA A 15 -19.69 -13.70 29.18
CA ALA A 15 -20.12 -12.52 28.47
C ALA A 15 -21.58 -12.77 28.07
N ALA A 16 -22.45 -11.84 28.40
CA ALA A 16 -23.77 -11.70 27.77
C ALA A 16 -23.55 -11.95 26.27
N THR A 17 -24.43 -12.74 25.66
CA THR A 17 -24.36 -13.13 24.24
C THR A 17 -24.38 -11.89 23.35
N ALA A 18 -23.22 -11.26 23.14
CA ALA A 18 -23.03 -10.28 22.10
C ALA A 18 -23.33 -11.00 20.79
N GLU A 19 -24.26 -10.46 20.02
CA GLU A 19 -24.65 -11.03 18.74
C GLU A 19 -23.47 -10.86 17.78
N LEU A 20 -22.77 -11.97 17.45
CA LEU A 20 -21.66 -11.92 16.50
C LEU A 20 -22.17 -11.52 15.12
N VAL A 21 -21.45 -10.64 14.47
CA VAL A 21 -21.74 -10.20 13.11
C VAL A 21 -20.58 -10.61 12.18
N VAL A 22 -20.90 -10.84 10.92
CA VAL A 22 -19.87 -11.06 9.90
C VAL A 22 -19.08 -9.75 9.72
N SER A 23 -17.77 -9.82 9.90
CA SER A 23 -16.90 -8.64 9.78
C SER A 23 -17.11 -7.94 8.43
N PRO A 24 -17.35 -6.62 8.40
CA PRO A 24 -17.39 -5.88 7.15
C PRO A 24 -16.00 -5.74 6.50
N PHE A 25 -14.94 -5.92 7.29
CA PHE A 25 -13.54 -5.70 6.87
C PHE A 25 -12.91 -6.94 6.21
N LEU A 26 -13.66 -7.64 5.37
CA LEU A 26 -13.23 -8.83 4.66
C LEU A 26 -13.11 -8.55 3.16
N HIS A 27 -12.12 -9.15 2.52
CA HIS A 27 -12.07 -9.27 1.07
C HIS A 27 -12.77 -10.57 0.66
N ARG A 28 -13.75 -10.46 -0.24
CA ARG A 28 -14.50 -11.60 -0.76
C ARG A 28 -14.16 -11.79 -2.24
N PHE A 29 -13.53 -12.90 -2.55
CA PHE A 29 -13.22 -13.34 -3.90
C PHE A 29 -14.13 -14.53 -4.28
N ALA A 30 -14.11 -14.91 -5.55
CA ALA A 30 -14.92 -16.03 -6.04
C ALA A 30 -14.56 -17.38 -5.38
N ASP A 31 -13.31 -17.54 -4.97
CA ASP A 31 -12.73 -18.78 -4.45
C ASP A 31 -12.33 -18.74 -2.98
N ARG A 32 -12.42 -17.58 -2.32
CA ARG A 32 -11.97 -17.42 -0.94
C ARG A 32 -12.49 -16.15 -0.28
N VAL A 33 -12.42 -16.14 1.04
CA VAL A 33 -12.60 -14.93 1.86
C VAL A 33 -11.34 -14.71 2.70
N GLU A 34 -10.86 -13.49 2.71
CA GLU A 34 -9.65 -13.09 3.43
C GLU A 34 -9.95 -12.00 4.46
N SER A 35 -9.27 -12.08 5.61
CA SER A 35 -9.24 -11.01 6.60
C SER A 35 -7.95 -10.20 6.47
N PRO A 36 -7.96 -9.00 5.91
CA PRO A 36 -6.76 -8.15 5.83
C PRO A 36 -6.18 -7.79 7.19
N VAL A 37 -6.99 -7.83 8.24
CA VAL A 37 -6.59 -7.50 9.62
C VAL A 37 -5.73 -8.59 10.24
N THR A 38 -6.08 -9.85 10.00
CA THR A 38 -5.38 -11.01 10.61
C THR A 38 -4.47 -11.75 9.63
N GLY A 39 -4.76 -11.62 8.32
CA GLY A 39 -4.15 -12.41 7.26
C GLY A 39 -4.74 -13.82 7.13
N ALA A 40 -5.81 -14.14 7.87
CA ALA A 40 -6.48 -15.43 7.76
C ALA A 40 -7.24 -15.54 6.45
N VAL A 41 -7.26 -16.76 5.89
CA VAL A 41 -7.92 -17.09 4.62
C VAL A 41 -8.81 -18.31 4.82
N LEU A 42 -10.05 -18.23 4.33
CA LEU A 42 -10.94 -19.37 4.14
C LEU A 42 -11.02 -19.64 2.63
N ALA A 43 -10.35 -20.69 2.18
CA ALA A 43 -10.29 -21.05 0.76
C ALA A 43 -11.51 -21.88 0.33
N SER A 44 -11.68 -22.05 -0.98
CA SER A 44 -12.67 -22.95 -1.58
C SER A 44 -12.52 -24.36 -1.00
N GLY A 45 -13.66 -24.93 -0.55
CA GLY A 45 -13.69 -26.25 0.12
C GLY A 45 -13.60 -26.18 1.65
N ASP A 46 -13.27 -25.02 2.26
CA ASP A 46 -13.38 -24.85 3.71
C ASP A 46 -14.87 -24.79 4.11
N PRO A 47 -15.37 -25.70 4.99
CA PRO A 47 -16.78 -25.69 5.39
C PRO A 47 -17.21 -24.39 6.06
N LEU A 48 -16.30 -23.63 6.67
CA LEU A 48 -16.58 -22.34 7.29
C LEU A 48 -16.83 -21.24 6.28
N LEU A 49 -16.31 -21.38 5.06
CA LEU A 49 -16.61 -20.45 3.96
C LEU A 49 -18.10 -20.46 3.62
N ALA A 50 -18.71 -21.66 3.56
CA ALA A 50 -20.15 -21.81 3.31
C ALA A 50 -20.97 -21.24 4.47
N ALA A 51 -20.53 -21.40 5.71
CA ALA A 51 -21.19 -20.85 6.88
C ALA A 51 -21.21 -19.30 6.91
N LEU A 52 -20.15 -18.66 6.38
CA LEU A 52 -20.10 -17.20 6.20
C LEU A 52 -20.87 -16.70 4.98
N GLY A 53 -21.11 -17.58 3.99
CA GLY A 53 -21.45 -17.19 2.61
C GLY A 53 -22.82 -16.51 2.45
N SER A 54 -23.76 -16.71 3.37
CA SER A 54 -25.12 -16.19 3.26
C SER A 54 -25.39 -14.90 4.04
N ALA A 55 -24.50 -14.54 4.98
CA ALA A 55 -24.68 -13.34 5.77
C ALA A 55 -23.98 -12.12 5.12
N PRO A 56 -24.68 -10.97 4.97
CA PRO A 56 -24.05 -9.77 4.47
C PRO A 56 -23.00 -9.27 5.46
N PRO A 57 -21.92 -8.58 5.00
CA PRO A 57 -20.98 -7.92 5.89
C PRO A 57 -21.69 -6.97 6.84
N GLY A 58 -21.37 -7.05 8.14
CA GLY A 58 -22.08 -6.35 9.21
C GLY A 58 -23.43 -6.97 9.60
N GLY A 59 -23.90 -8.02 8.93
CA GLY A 59 -25.11 -8.76 9.28
C GLY A 59 -24.88 -9.75 10.41
N GLY A 60 -25.94 -10.01 11.20
CA GLY A 60 -25.92 -10.99 12.27
C GLY A 60 -25.52 -12.39 11.78
N PHE A 61 -24.67 -13.07 12.54
CA PHE A 61 -24.31 -14.46 12.26
C PHE A 61 -25.23 -15.43 13.00
N HIS A 62 -26.02 -16.19 12.28
CA HIS A 62 -27.02 -17.12 12.84
C HIS A 62 -26.62 -18.59 12.62
N GLY A 63 -25.35 -18.88 12.31
CA GLY A 63 -24.87 -20.23 12.08
C GLY A 63 -24.72 -21.03 13.39
N HIS A 64 -25.13 -22.29 13.36
CA HIS A 64 -24.84 -23.26 14.42
C HIS A 64 -23.52 -23.97 14.09
N LEU A 65 -22.44 -23.60 14.81
CA LEU A 65 -21.10 -24.15 14.63
C LEU A 65 -20.62 -24.84 15.92
N ALA A 66 -19.69 -25.77 15.81
CA ALA A 66 -18.94 -26.25 16.94
C ALA A 66 -18.12 -25.11 17.56
N ALA A 67 -17.87 -25.18 18.88
CA ALA A 67 -17.15 -24.12 19.59
C ALA A 67 -15.76 -23.82 18.94
N ALA A 68 -15.02 -24.85 18.54
CA ALA A 68 -13.72 -24.69 17.90
C ALA A 68 -13.81 -23.93 16.53
N ASP A 69 -14.86 -24.17 15.75
CA ASP A 69 -15.09 -23.50 14.50
C ASP A 69 -15.46 -22.04 14.71
N LEU A 70 -16.28 -21.76 15.71
CA LEU A 70 -16.63 -20.40 16.09
C LEU A 70 -15.39 -19.63 16.57
N GLU A 71 -14.55 -20.23 17.44
CA GLU A 71 -13.28 -19.66 17.87
C GLU A 71 -12.36 -19.37 16.67
N ARG A 72 -12.27 -20.29 15.71
CA ARG A 72 -11.48 -20.10 14.48
C ARG A 72 -11.97 -18.91 13.67
N LEU A 73 -13.28 -18.72 13.51
CA LEU A 73 -13.85 -17.59 12.80
C LEU A 73 -13.61 -16.26 13.52
N VAL A 74 -13.74 -16.22 14.84
CA VAL A 74 -13.48 -15.03 15.65
C VAL A 74 -11.99 -14.69 15.64
N ALA A 75 -11.12 -15.66 15.91
CA ALA A 75 -9.67 -15.47 15.87
C ALA A 75 -9.15 -15.06 14.50
N GLY A 76 -9.77 -15.57 13.44
CA GLY A 76 -9.49 -15.19 12.05
C GLY A 76 -10.02 -13.81 11.66
N GLY A 77 -10.80 -13.14 12.52
CA GLY A 77 -11.40 -11.83 12.23
C GLY A 77 -12.53 -11.90 11.20
N PHE A 78 -13.12 -13.07 10.98
CA PHE A 78 -14.27 -13.25 10.10
C PHE A 78 -15.59 -12.90 10.79
N LEU A 79 -15.65 -13.11 12.10
CA LEU A 79 -16.73 -12.69 12.98
C LEU A 79 -16.21 -11.70 14.00
N VAL A 80 -17.01 -10.68 14.32
CA VAL A 80 -16.71 -9.66 15.32
C VAL A 80 -17.94 -9.41 16.18
N ASP A 81 -17.74 -9.01 17.42
CA ASP A 81 -18.79 -8.62 18.38
C ASP A 81 -19.05 -7.12 18.38
N ASP A 82 -18.07 -6.33 17.92
CA ASP A 82 -18.13 -4.88 17.84
C ASP A 82 -17.45 -4.37 16.58
N VAL A 83 -18.24 -3.84 15.62
CA VAL A 83 -17.75 -3.26 14.36
C VAL A 83 -16.93 -2.01 14.60
N ASP A 84 -17.26 -1.20 15.61
CA ASP A 84 -16.49 0.01 15.93
C ASP A 84 -15.11 -0.33 16.48
N ALA A 85 -15.01 -1.30 17.39
CA ALA A 85 -13.74 -1.81 17.87
C ALA A 85 -12.94 -2.47 16.74
N ALA A 86 -13.59 -3.24 15.87
CA ALA A 86 -12.94 -3.86 14.70
C ALA A 86 -12.41 -2.83 13.70
N SER A 87 -13.11 -1.71 13.51
CA SER A 87 -12.70 -0.62 12.60
C SER A 87 -11.39 0.07 13.03
N ARG A 88 -11.04 0.02 14.32
CA ARG A 88 -9.78 0.56 14.86
C ARG A 88 -8.60 -0.37 14.67
N ARG A 89 -8.84 -1.64 14.35
CA ARG A 89 -7.78 -2.64 14.15
C ARG A 89 -7.24 -2.57 12.72
N GLY A 90 -5.95 -2.75 12.60
CA GLY A 90 -5.25 -2.87 11.31
C GLY A 90 -4.03 -3.78 11.48
N ARG A 91 -3.47 -4.21 10.36
CA ARG A 91 -2.24 -4.99 10.32
C ARG A 91 -1.21 -4.22 9.51
N LEU A 92 -0.34 -3.48 10.14
CA LEU A 92 0.62 -2.62 9.44
C LEU A 92 1.68 -3.44 8.71
N LEU A 93 1.45 -3.69 7.41
CA LEU A 93 2.36 -4.42 6.51
C LEU A 93 3.24 -3.49 5.65
N TYR A 94 2.81 -2.25 5.45
CA TYR A 94 3.51 -1.31 4.57
C TYR A 94 3.55 0.08 5.19
N ALA A 95 4.74 0.58 5.47
CA ALA A 95 4.94 1.97 5.86
C ALA A 95 5.47 2.76 4.66
N ASN A 96 4.67 3.68 4.14
CA ASN A 96 5.05 4.56 3.04
C ASN A 96 5.29 5.95 3.63
N VAL A 97 6.54 6.35 3.75
CA VAL A 97 6.95 7.63 4.34
C VAL A 97 7.59 8.49 3.26
N GLU A 98 6.87 9.51 2.84
CA GLU A 98 7.38 10.52 1.92
C GLU A 98 8.35 11.43 2.70
N THR A 99 9.63 11.27 2.45
CA THR A 99 10.68 11.97 3.21
C THR A 99 10.94 13.39 2.73
N CYS A 100 10.58 13.68 1.49
CA CYS A 100 10.54 15.02 0.92
C CYS A 100 9.40 15.09 -0.11
N SER A 101 8.82 16.26 -0.34
CA SER A 101 7.76 16.45 -1.34
C SER A 101 8.31 16.74 -2.75
N THR A 102 9.62 16.52 -2.98
CA THR A 102 10.30 16.90 -4.21
C THR A 102 10.53 15.70 -5.13
N CYS A 103 10.26 15.89 -6.42
CA CYS A 103 10.71 15.02 -7.50
C CYS A 103 11.39 15.87 -8.57
N ASN A 104 12.46 15.36 -9.18
CA ASN A 104 13.19 16.04 -10.26
C ASN A 104 12.62 15.74 -11.66
N HIS A 105 11.65 14.83 -11.78
CA HIS A 105 10.90 14.56 -13.00
C HIS A 105 9.55 15.29 -13.01
N ARG A 106 8.95 15.40 -14.20
CA ARG A 106 7.61 15.95 -14.42
C ARG A 106 6.80 15.00 -15.30
N CYS A 107 6.60 13.80 -14.77
CA CYS A 107 5.90 12.74 -15.49
C CYS A 107 4.47 13.14 -15.80
N SER A 108 4.03 12.92 -17.05
CA SER A 108 2.67 13.26 -17.52
C SER A 108 1.56 12.56 -16.73
N PHE A 109 1.86 11.42 -16.15
CA PHE A 109 0.95 10.57 -15.37
C PHE A 109 1.06 10.78 -13.84
N CYS A 110 1.79 11.80 -13.38
CA CYS A 110 2.03 12.00 -11.95
C CYS A 110 1.32 13.26 -11.44
N PRO A 111 0.60 13.18 -10.32
CA PRO A 111 -0.04 14.34 -9.70
C PRO A 111 0.89 15.51 -9.43
N VAL A 112 2.16 15.26 -9.13
CA VAL A 112 3.19 16.31 -8.91
C VAL A 112 3.36 17.23 -10.12
N SER A 113 3.12 16.72 -11.33
CA SER A 113 3.21 17.52 -12.55
C SER A 113 1.94 18.32 -12.82
N ILE A 114 0.78 17.81 -12.38
CA ILE A 114 -0.54 18.40 -12.57
C ILE A 114 -0.79 19.48 -11.53
N ALA A 115 -0.51 19.18 -10.26
CA ALA A 115 -0.75 20.06 -9.12
C ALA A 115 0.47 20.02 -8.16
N PRO A 116 1.55 20.73 -8.45
CA PRO A 116 2.75 20.74 -7.62
C PRO A 116 2.45 21.22 -6.20
N ARG A 117 2.97 20.47 -5.21
CA ARG A 117 2.89 20.86 -3.79
C ARG A 117 4.10 21.72 -3.41
N GLU A 118 3.99 22.38 -2.26
CA GLU A 118 5.14 23.07 -1.65
C GLU A 118 6.29 22.09 -1.38
N LYS A 119 7.51 22.59 -1.53
CA LYS A 119 8.71 21.78 -1.27
C LYS A 119 8.92 21.69 0.23
N ASP A 120 8.91 20.50 0.74
CA ASP A 120 9.13 20.18 2.13
C ASP A 120 10.11 19.01 2.27
N VAL A 121 10.86 19.00 3.36
CA VAL A 121 11.77 17.90 3.73
C VAL A 121 11.47 17.55 5.18
N MET A 122 11.08 16.32 5.42
CA MET A 122 10.79 15.85 6.77
C MET A 122 12.01 16.02 7.68
N PRO A 123 11.89 16.63 8.86
CA PRO A 123 12.98 16.72 9.84
C PRO A 123 13.51 15.33 10.20
N GLN A 124 14.83 15.19 10.38
CA GLN A 124 15.44 13.88 10.63
C GLN A 124 15.02 13.28 11.98
N ASP A 125 14.83 14.09 13.00
CA ASP A 125 14.33 13.65 14.31
C ASP A 125 12.90 13.11 14.24
N LEU A 126 12.03 13.75 13.46
CA LEU A 126 10.68 13.25 13.18
C LEU A 126 10.74 11.92 12.44
N PHE A 127 11.60 11.79 11.41
CA PHE A 127 11.77 10.56 10.66
C PHE A 127 12.22 9.41 11.57
N VAL A 128 13.24 9.65 12.41
CA VAL A 128 13.76 8.63 13.36
C VAL A 128 12.66 8.17 14.30
N ARG A 129 11.90 9.11 14.88
CA ARG A 129 10.78 8.79 15.77
C ARG A 129 9.70 7.97 15.06
N ILE A 130 9.32 8.35 13.84
CA ILE A 130 8.33 7.59 13.05
C ILE A 130 8.82 6.16 12.82
N VAL A 131 10.09 5.96 12.46
CA VAL A 131 10.65 4.62 12.25
C VAL A 131 10.59 3.78 13.53
N ASP A 132 10.97 4.36 14.68
CA ASP A 132 10.94 3.66 15.97
C ASP A 132 9.50 3.26 16.35
N GLU A 133 8.54 4.18 16.23
CA GLU A 133 7.12 3.92 16.53
C GLU A 133 6.46 2.93 15.55
N VAL A 134 6.85 2.96 14.26
CA VAL A 134 6.43 1.96 13.26
C VAL A 134 6.88 0.57 13.68
N LEU A 135 8.13 0.41 14.11
CA LEU A 135 8.66 -0.88 14.54
C LEU A 135 8.01 -1.45 15.81
N GLU A 136 7.44 -0.59 16.64
CA GLU A 136 6.68 -1.01 17.84
C GLU A 136 5.29 -1.56 17.48
N THR A 137 4.73 -1.13 16.34
CA THR A 137 3.32 -1.40 15.98
C THR A 137 3.15 -2.30 14.76
N ALA A 138 4.18 -2.40 13.93
CA ALA A 138 4.10 -3.10 12.64
C ALA A 138 4.16 -4.62 12.78
N ASP A 139 3.62 -5.28 11.73
CA ASP A 139 3.82 -6.71 11.52
C ASP A 139 5.32 -7.01 11.30
N PRO A 140 5.83 -8.17 11.75
CA PRO A 140 7.23 -8.57 11.51
C PRO A 140 7.64 -8.61 10.03
N GLU A 141 6.68 -8.81 9.12
CA GLU A 141 6.90 -8.83 7.68
C GLU A 141 6.79 -7.46 7.01
N MET A 142 6.61 -6.39 7.79
CA MET A 142 6.44 -5.03 7.29
C MET A 142 7.57 -4.60 6.35
N VAL A 143 7.20 -3.94 5.26
CA VAL A 143 8.11 -3.32 4.30
C VAL A 143 7.99 -1.80 4.37
N PHE A 144 9.12 -1.13 4.49
CA PHE A 144 9.20 0.33 4.58
C PHE A 144 9.58 0.94 3.22
N PHE A 145 8.80 1.91 2.76
CA PHE A 145 9.02 2.66 1.53
C PHE A 145 9.36 4.12 1.85
N LEU A 146 10.41 4.66 1.23
CA LEU A 146 10.81 6.07 1.37
C LEU A 146 10.09 7.00 0.39
N ASN A 147 9.03 6.55 -0.22
CA ASN A 147 8.37 7.28 -1.29
C ASN A 147 6.84 7.24 -1.22
N ASN A 148 6.27 8.30 -1.79
CA ASN A 148 4.88 8.38 -2.24
C ASN A 148 4.85 9.12 -3.59
N TYR A 149 4.92 10.45 -3.57
CA TYR A 149 4.97 11.33 -4.76
C TYR A 149 6.30 12.08 -4.88
N ASN A 150 7.34 11.61 -4.24
CA ASN A 150 8.69 12.12 -4.30
C ASN A 150 9.61 11.23 -5.13
N GLU A 151 10.81 11.73 -5.40
CA GLU A 151 11.95 10.89 -5.78
C GLU A 151 12.88 10.77 -4.56
N PRO A 152 13.00 9.61 -3.91
CA PRO A 152 13.78 9.47 -2.68
C PRO A 152 15.24 9.89 -2.82
N THR A 153 15.85 9.62 -3.99
CA THR A 153 17.28 9.89 -4.21
C THR A 153 17.63 11.37 -4.35
N VAL A 154 16.63 12.28 -4.40
CA VAL A 154 16.85 13.73 -4.35
C VAL A 154 16.68 14.31 -2.96
N ASP A 155 16.22 13.53 -2.00
CA ASP A 155 16.19 13.93 -0.59
C ASP A 155 17.63 14.19 -0.11
N PRO A 156 17.94 15.39 0.44
CA PRO A 156 19.29 15.70 0.94
C PRO A 156 19.75 14.75 2.04
N LEU A 157 18.83 14.13 2.77
CA LEU A 157 19.11 13.19 3.87
C LEU A 157 18.90 11.71 3.48
N PHE A 158 18.86 11.40 2.18
CA PHE A 158 18.53 10.05 1.68
C PHE A 158 19.41 8.95 2.29
N LEU A 159 20.73 9.13 2.29
CA LEU A 159 21.66 8.12 2.80
C LEU A 159 21.59 8.00 4.32
N GLU A 160 21.48 9.10 5.03
CA GLU A 160 21.30 9.13 6.49
C GLU A 160 20.01 8.43 6.93
N ARG A 161 18.94 8.55 6.13
CA ARG A 161 17.68 7.83 6.39
C ARG A 161 17.80 6.34 6.15
N LEU A 162 18.51 5.94 5.10
CA LEU A 162 18.82 4.53 4.87
C LEU A 162 19.68 3.94 5.98
N GLU A 163 20.67 4.67 6.47
CA GLU A 163 21.48 4.25 7.62
C GLU A 163 20.62 4.01 8.86
N VAL A 164 19.67 4.91 9.16
CA VAL A 164 18.69 4.74 10.26
C VAL A 164 17.89 3.44 10.09
N LEU A 165 17.39 3.17 8.89
CA LEU A 165 16.58 1.99 8.61
C LEU A 165 17.39 0.69 8.69
N PHE A 166 18.57 0.65 8.09
CA PHE A 166 19.43 -0.54 8.10
C PHE A 166 19.97 -0.84 9.51
N ALA A 167 20.35 0.19 10.29
CA ALA A 167 20.76 0.01 11.68
C ALA A 167 19.66 -0.66 12.54
N ARG A 168 18.40 -0.44 12.18
CA ARG A 168 17.22 -1.03 12.83
C ARG A 168 16.73 -2.33 12.16
N LYS A 169 17.45 -2.82 11.15
CA LYS A 169 17.12 -4.04 10.39
C LYS A 169 15.73 -3.96 9.72
N VAL A 170 15.33 -2.78 9.29
CA VAL A 170 14.08 -2.57 8.57
C VAL A 170 14.19 -3.15 7.17
N ARG A 171 13.15 -3.83 6.69
CA ARG A 171 13.03 -4.32 5.31
C ARG A 171 12.65 -3.15 4.41
N VAL A 172 13.61 -2.58 3.69
CA VAL A 172 13.43 -1.36 2.90
C VAL A 172 13.16 -1.69 1.44
N ALA A 173 12.12 -1.08 0.87
CA ALA A 173 11.87 -1.05 -0.57
C ALA A 173 12.14 0.36 -1.10
N LEU A 174 12.86 0.44 -2.20
CA LEU A 174 13.14 1.67 -2.92
C LEU A 174 12.48 1.65 -4.30
N LEU A 175 11.59 2.60 -4.55
CA LEU A 175 11.10 2.91 -5.89
C LEU A 175 11.72 4.22 -6.32
N THR A 176 12.34 4.26 -7.51
CA THR A 176 13.11 5.41 -7.97
C THR A 176 13.04 5.57 -9.48
N ASN A 177 13.17 6.81 -9.96
CA ASN A 177 13.42 7.09 -11.37
C ASN A 177 14.89 6.87 -11.78
N ALA A 178 15.75 6.51 -10.83
CA ALA A 178 17.17 6.24 -10.95
C ALA A 178 18.04 7.37 -11.50
N SER A 179 17.50 8.55 -11.84
CA SER A 179 18.28 9.63 -12.42
C SER A 179 19.33 10.22 -11.45
N ARG A 180 19.13 10.05 -10.15
CA ARG A 180 20.06 10.45 -9.08
C ARG A 180 20.57 9.27 -8.23
N LEU A 181 20.34 8.05 -8.69
CA LEU A 181 20.89 6.84 -8.08
C LEU A 181 22.32 6.59 -8.64
N THR A 182 23.23 7.49 -8.29
CA THR A 182 24.62 7.47 -8.82
C THR A 182 25.41 6.27 -8.30
N PRO A 183 26.54 5.90 -8.95
CA PRO A 183 27.46 4.86 -8.48
C PRO A 183 27.85 5.02 -7.00
N GLU A 184 28.14 6.24 -6.56
CA GLU A 184 28.52 6.54 -5.18
C GLU A 184 27.40 6.22 -4.20
N LYS A 185 26.15 6.52 -4.57
CA LYS A 185 24.98 6.16 -3.76
C LYS A 185 24.74 4.65 -3.73
N ILE A 186 24.90 3.98 -4.85
CA ILE A 186 24.80 2.52 -4.94
C ILE A 186 25.84 1.86 -4.02
N ASP A 187 27.10 2.29 -4.09
CA ASP A 187 28.16 1.77 -3.25
C ASP A 187 27.94 2.08 -1.76
N ALA A 188 27.44 3.28 -1.42
CA ALA A 188 27.06 3.63 -0.05
C ALA A 188 25.93 2.74 0.48
N ILE A 189 24.87 2.48 -0.32
CA ILE A 189 23.78 1.57 0.06
C ILE A 189 24.33 0.17 0.35
N ARG A 190 25.16 -0.37 -0.56
CA ARG A 190 25.77 -1.69 -0.41
C ARG A 190 26.66 -1.82 0.82
N ALA A 191 27.34 -0.74 1.19
CA ALA A 191 28.16 -0.71 2.40
C ALA A 191 27.34 -0.72 3.69
N MET A 192 26.11 -0.15 3.66
CA MET A 192 25.20 -0.11 4.81
C MET A 192 24.35 -1.36 4.96
N GLY A 193 23.92 -1.98 3.83
CA GLY A 193 23.05 -3.15 3.87
C GLY A 193 22.51 -3.56 2.52
N THR A 194 21.42 -4.34 2.55
CA THR A 194 20.73 -4.83 1.36
C THR A 194 19.28 -4.41 1.41
N LEU A 195 18.78 -3.78 0.34
CA LEU A 195 17.36 -3.46 0.20
C LEU A 195 16.54 -4.76 0.05
N ARG A 196 15.33 -4.78 0.55
CA ARG A 196 14.37 -5.86 0.26
C ARG A 196 13.93 -5.85 -1.20
N TYR A 197 13.73 -4.64 -1.76
CA TYR A 197 13.28 -4.46 -3.13
C TYR A 197 13.82 -3.17 -3.73
N LEU A 198 14.24 -3.23 -4.99
CA LEU A 198 14.54 -2.08 -5.83
C LEU A 198 13.64 -2.11 -7.07
N GLY A 199 12.81 -1.09 -7.22
CA GLY A 199 12.04 -0.85 -8.44
C GLY A 199 12.52 0.39 -9.16
N VAL A 200 13.03 0.24 -10.38
CA VAL A 200 13.44 1.35 -11.24
C VAL A 200 12.32 1.65 -12.23
N ASN A 201 11.78 2.86 -12.20
CA ASN A 201 10.79 3.31 -13.16
C ASN A 201 11.49 3.65 -14.50
N LEU A 202 11.44 2.71 -15.42
CA LEU A 202 12.00 2.80 -16.77
C LEU A 202 10.89 2.47 -17.77
N PRO A 203 10.09 3.45 -18.20
CA PRO A 203 8.91 3.19 -19.03
C PRO A 203 9.27 2.82 -20.47
N THR A 204 10.43 3.22 -20.97
CA THR A 204 10.87 3.03 -22.36
C THR A 204 12.38 3.20 -22.50
N LEU A 205 12.96 2.65 -23.56
CA LEU A 205 14.34 2.90 -23.99
C LEU A 205 14.43 3.99 -25.08
N ASP A 206 13.32 4.41 -25.65
CA ASP A 206 13.25 5.51 -26.62
C ASP A 206 13.38 6.87 -25.94
N ALA A 207 14.36 7.67 -26.33
CA ALA A 207 14.67 8.95 -25.68
C ALA A 207 13.55 10.02 -25.90
N ALA A 208 12.88 10.00 -27.05
CA ALA A 208 11.81 10.96 -27.34
C ALA A 208 10.57 10.62 -26.49
N ARG A 209 10.21 9.34 -26.42
CA ARG A 209 9.11 8.84 -25.60
C ARG A 209 9.40 9.01 -24.10
N TYR A 210 10.63 8.75 -23.65
CA TYR A 210 11.03 9.02 -22.27
C TYR A 210 10.83 10.48 -21.89
N ARG A 211 11.22 11.40 -22.78
CA ARG A 211 11.00 12.85 -22.60
C ARG A 211 9.51 13.20 -22.55
N GLU A 212 8.69 12.60 -23.43
CA GLU A 212 7.23 12.75 -23.43
C GLU A 212 6.63 12.32 -22.08
N MET A 213 7.02 11.16 -21.58
CA MET A 213 6.45 10.56 -20.38
C MET A 213 6.99 11.17 -19.08
N HIS A 214 8.27 11.42 -18.98
CA HIS A 214 8.98 11.83 -17.75
C HIS A 214 9.30 13.33 -17.66
N GLY A 215 9.09 14.07 -18.76
CA GLY A 215 9.35 15.52 -18.82
C GLY A 215 10.83 15.91 -18.68
N THR A 216 11.75 14.98 -19.00
CA THR A 216 13.20 15.15 -18.84
C THR A 216 14.00 14.42 -19.92
N THR A 217 15.27 14.76 -20.08
CA THR A 217 16.20 14.11 -21.00
C THR A 217 17.21 13.20 -20.25
N ASP A 218 16.90 12.78 -19.03
CA ASP A 218 17.83 12.06 -18.13
C ASP A 218 18.04 10.59 -18.52
N LEU A 219 17.34 10.04 -19.52
CA LEU A 219 17.45 8.63 -19.90
C LEU A 219 18.91 8.10 -20.01
N PRO A 220 19.86 8.81 -20.66
CA PRO A 220 21.24 8.33 -20.74
C PRO A 220 21.92 8.20 -19.34
N ALA A 221 21.56 9.06 -18.40
CA ALA A 221 22.05 8.97 -17.02
C ALA A 221 21.40 7.79 -16.30
N VAL A 222 20.08 7.62 -16.46
CA VAL A 222 19.34 6.50 -15.88
C VAL A 222 19.91 5.17 -16.34
N LEU A 223 20.15 4.99 -17.64
CA LEU A 223 20.71 3.74 -18.18
C LEU A 223 22.11 3.45 -17.60
N ARG A 224 22.99 4.46 -17.51
CA ARG A 224 24.31 4.27 -16.86
C ARG A 224 24.19 3.85 -15.38
N HIS A 225 23.25 4.42 -14.64
CA HIS A 225 23.03 4.06 -13.25
C HIS A 225 22.45 2.65 -13.11
N VAL A 226 21.56 2.28 -14.01
CA VAL A 226 20.98 0.93 -14.10
C VAL A 226 22.08 -0.09 -14.42
N ASP A 227 22.93 0.17 -15.42
CA ASP A 227 24.05 -0.72 -15.77
C ASP A 227 25.01 -0.92 -14.59
N TYR A 228 25.27 0.16 -13.85
CA TYR A 228 26.08 0.08 -12.65
C TYR A 228 25.39 -0.75 -11.55
N ALA A 229 24.09 -0.56 -11.31
CA ALA A 229 23.32 -1.30 -10.33
C ALA A 229 23.20 -2.79 -10.68
N LEU A 230 23.12 -3.14 -11.97
CA LEU A 230 23.14 -4.53 -12.44
C LEU A 230 24.48 -5.21 -12.12
N ALA A 231 25.59 -4.50 -12.30
CA ALA A 231 26.94 -5.00 -11.98
C ALA A 231 27.22 -5.01 -10.45
N HIS A 232 26.48 -4.23 -9.67
CA HIS A 232 26.69 -4.05 -8.23
C HIS A 232 25.36 -4.24 -7.47
N PRO A 233 24.89 -5.49 -7.30
CA PRO A 233 23.60 -5.77 -6.65
C PRO A 233 23.50 -5.17 -5.25
N MET A 234 22.37 -4.51 -4.95
CA MET A 234 22.10 -3.86 -3.67
C MET A 234 20.72 -4.20 -3.11
N ALA A 235 19.96 -5.08 -3.76
CA ALA A 235 18.65 -5.51 -3.31
C ALA A 235 18.46 -7.03 -3.52
N GLU A 236 17.60 -7.63 -2.67
CA GLU A 236 17.21 -9.04 -2.80
C GLU A 236 16.37 -9.27 -4.05
N GLU A 237 15.43 -8.36 -4.32
CA GLU A 237 14.59 -8.36 -5.52
C GLU A 237 14.77 -7.05 -6.28
N ASN A 238 14.90 -7.15 -7.61
CA ASN A 238 15.05 -6.00 -8.48
C ASN A 238 14.07 -6.07 -9.64
N ALA A 239 13.52 -4.92 -10.05
CA ALA A 239 12.64 -4.88 -11.21
C ALA A 239 12.75 -3.56 -11.98
N PHE A 240 12.61 -3.66 -13.28
CA PHE A 240 12.16 -2.55 -14.12
C PHE A 240 10.65 -2.41 -13.99
N VAL A 241 10.21 -1.23 -13.58
CA VAL A 241 8.81 -0.87 -13.54
C VAL A 241 8.48 -0.16 -14.84
N VAL A 242 7.85 -0.88 -15.77
CA VAL A 242 7.47 -0.35 -17.07
C VAL A 242 6.04 0.17 -16.96
N LEU A 243 5.93 1.48 -16.73
CA LEU A 243 4.65 2.16 -16.58
C LEU A 243 4.15 2.69 -17.94
N GLY A 244 2.90 2.45 -18.29
CA GLY A 244 2.33 2.89 -19.56
C GLY A 244 0.81 2.91 -19.56
N TYR A 245 0.23 3.17 -20.74
CA TYR A 245 -1.21 3.37 -20.92
C TYR A 245 -1.98 2.11 -21.36
N ASP A 246 -1.34 0.95 -21.29
CA ASP A 246 -1.92 -0.35 -21.67
C ASP A 246 -2.29 -0.45 -23.17
N ASP A 247 -1.57 0.30 -23.99
CA ASP A 247 -1.67 0.38 -25.44
C ASP A 247 -0.53 -0.42 -26.14
N GLU A 248 -0.53 -0.42 -27.47
CA GLU A 248 0.51 -1.07 -28.29
C GLU A 248 1.91 -0.51 -28.02
N ARG A 249 2.03 0.80 -27.80
CA ARG A 249 3.32 1.44 -27.46
C ARG A 249 3.87 0.91 -26.14
N HIS A 250 2.99 0.71 -25.14
CA HIS A 250 3.37 0.13 -23.85
C HIS A 250 3.82 -1.33 -24.00
N ALA A 251 3.13 -2.11 -24.83
CA ALA A 251 3.53 -3.49 -25.12
C ALA A 251 4.92 -3.56 -25.80
N ASN A 252 5.17 -2.68 -26.74
CA ASN A 252 6.46 -2.56 -27.43
C ASN A 252 7.58 -2.16 -26.46
N ASP A 253 7.34 -1.17 -25.56
CA ASP A 253 8.32 -0.77 -24.55
C ASP A 253 8.70 -1.94 -23.64
N ILE A 254 7.73 -2.74 -23.21
CA ILE A 254 7.98 -3.96 -22.38
C ILE A 254 8.84 -4.96 -23.15
N GLU A 255 8.52 -5.21 -24.42
CA GLU A 255 9.27 -6.14 -25.27
C GLU A 255 10.71 -5.67 -25.48
N GLU A 256 10.92 -4.40 -25.77
CA GLU A 256 12.26 -3.81 -25.97
C GLU A 256 13.12 -3.88 -24.70
N ILE A 257 12.57 -3.51 -23.54
CA ILE A 257 13.26 -3.61 -22.24
C ILE A 257 13.57 -5.07 -21.92
N THR A 258 12.62 -6.00 -22.15
CA THR A 258 12.83 -7.43 -21.92
C THR A 258 13.98 -7.97 -22.79
N LYS A 259 14.04 -7.56 -24.04
CA LYS A 259 15.13 -7.96 -24.97
C LYS A 259 16.47 -7.35 -24.56
N ALA A 260 16.49 -6.06 -24.23
CA ALA A 260 17.72 -5.34 -23.87
C ALA A 260 18.39 -5.90 -22.61
N TYR A 261 17.58 -6.35 -21.65
CA TYR A 261 18.06 -6.89 -20.38
C TYR A 261 17.88 -8.41 -20.26
N ALA A 262 17.75 -9.11 -21.40
CA ALA A 262 17.65 -10.57 -21.40
C ALA A 262 18.87 -11.22 -20.74
N GLY A 263 18.64 -12.19 -19.85
CA GLY A 263 19.71 -12.86 -19.08
C GLY A 263 20.18 -12.10 -17.83
N GLN A 264 19.69 -10.90 -17.57
CA GLN A 264 19.91 -10.21 -16.31
C GLN A 264 18.94 -10.73 -15.23
N SER A 265 19.29 -10.50 -13.96
CA SER A 265 18.51 -10.98 -12.80
C SER A 265 17.30 -10.10 -12.47
N TRP A 266 17.11 -8.98 -13.17
CA TRP A 266 16.01 -8.05 -12.88
C TRP A 266 14.72 -8.48 -13.60
N ALA A 267 13.62 -8.46 -12.88
CA ALA A 267 12.29 -8.71 -13.44
C ALA A 267 11.81 -7.50 -14.25
N VAL A 268 11.11 -7.75 -15.36
CA VAL A 268 10.37 -6.68 -16.07
C VAL A 268 8.92 -6.76 -15.60
N ARG A 269 8.44 -5.70 -14.94
CA ARG A 269 7.08 -5.63 -14.38
C ARG A 269 6.27 -4.58 -15.11
N LYS A 270 5.18 -5.03 -15.73
CA LYS A 270 4.19 -4.16 -16.36
C LYS A 270 3.36 -3.45 -15.29
N PHE A 271 3.23 -2.13 -15.42
CA PHE A 271 2.30 -1.34 -14.63
C PHE A 271 1.49 -0.41 -15.55
N ARG A 272 0.21 -0.26 -15.25
CA ARG A 272 -0.65 0.68 -15.93
C ARG A 272 -0.67 2.01 -15.19
N VAL A 273 -0.74 3.12 -15.95
CA VAL A 273 -1.02 4.44 -15.39
C VAL A 273 -2.35 4.40 -14.65
N GLN A 274 -2.35 4.85 -13.41
CA GLN A 274 -3.50 4.85 -12.51
C GLN A 274 -4.18 6.22 -12.52
N ASN A 275 -5.51 6.23 -12.43
CA ASN A 275 -6.28 7.47 -12.45
C ASN A 275 -6.15 8.32 -11.17
N ARG A 276 -5.49 7.83 -10.13
CA ARG A 276 -5.29 8.53 -8.86
C ARG A 276 -6.58 9.10 -8.29
N ALA A 277 -7.61 8.24 -8.22
CA ALA A 277 -8.97 8.59 -7.79
C ALA A 277 -9.58 9.77 -8.58
N GLY A 278 -9.32 9.84 -9.88
CA GLY A 278 -9.85 10.84 -10.78
C GLY A 278 -8.95 12.05 -11.04
N LEU A 279 -7.76 12.11 -10.41
CA LEU A 279 -6.84 13.24 -10.60
C LEU A 279 -6.01 13.15 -11.89
N VAL A 280 -5.73 11.94 -12.35
CA VAL A 280 -4.91 11.69 -13.53
C VAL A 280 -5.78 11.08 -14.63
N ASP A 281 -5.65 11.60 -15.86
CA ASP A 281 -6.24 10.95 -17.02
C ASP A 281 -5.51 9.62 -17.27
N ALA A 282 -6.27 8.54 -17.22
CA ALA A 282 -5.75 7.18 -17.27
C ALA A 282 -6.66 6.27 -18.11
N PRO A 283 -6.13 5.14 -18.61
CA PRO A 283 -6.90 4.21 -19.45
C PRO A 283 -8.16 3.68 -18.77
N VAL A 284 -8.16 3.61 -17.45
CA VAL A 284 -9.31 3.17 -16.67
C VAL A 284 -9.81 4.30 -15.78
N THR A 285 -11.00 4.79 -16.10
CA THR A 285 -11.75 5.71 -15.24
C THR A 285 -13.03 4.99 -14.82
N PRO A 286 -13.08 4.45 -13.60
CA PRO A 286 -14.25 3.70 -13.16
C PRO A 286 -15.46 4.62 -12.97
N ALA A 287 -16.65 4.08 -13.23
CA ALA A 287 -17.87 4.74 -12.77
C ALA A 287 -17.86 4.84 -11.23
N PRO A 288 -18.44 5.89 -10.64
CA PRO A 288 -18.52 6.01 -9.19
C PRO A 288 -19.22 4.81 -8.57
N LYS A 289 -18.55 4.17 -7.61
CA LYS A 289 -19.05 2.98 -6.92
C LYS A 289 -20.17 3.35 -5.96
N ARG A 290 -21.25 2.57 -5.98
CA ARG A 290 -22.41 2.77 -5.12
C ARG A 290 -22.21 2.15 -3.74
N ARG A 291 -21.73 0.90 -3.70
CA ARG A 291 -21.57 0.10 -2.48
C ARG A 291 -20.11 -0.34 -2.34
N LEU A 292 -19.36 0.41 -1.57
CA LEU A 292 -17.97 0.08 -1.29
C LEU A 292 -17.85 -1.24 -0.49
N ALA A 293 -16.82 -2.03 -0.79
CA ALA A 293 -16.57 -3.34 -0.19
C ALA A 293 -15.10 -3.57 0.15
N GLY A 294 -14.31 -2.52 0.28
CA GLY A 294 -12.89 -2.58 0.61
C GLY A 294 -11.98 -2.03 -0.47
N CYS A 295 -10.72 -2.38 -0.40
CA CYS A 295 -9.67 -1.93 -1.30
C CYS A 295 -8.70 -3.07 -1.56
N ASP A 296 -8.39 -3.32 -2.84
CA ASP A 296 -7.39 -4.30 -3.26
C ASP A 296 -6.30 -3.63 -4.12
N LEU A 297 -5.41 -2.90 -3.46
CA LEU A 297 -4.21 -2.31 -4.04
C LEU A 297 -3.00 -2.69 -3.20
N VAL A 298 -2.30 -3.76 -3.60
CA VAL A 298 -1.21 -4.34 -2.79
C VAL A 298 -1.72 -4.57 -1.35
N GLY A 299 -2.75 -5.41 -1.22
CA GLY A 299 -3.54 -5.54 0.01
C GLY A 299 -4.47 -4.36 0.27
N SER A 300 -5.01 -4.28 1.45
CA SER A 300 -5.94 -3.22 1.85
C SER A 300 -5.21 -1.96 2.29
N ARG A 301 -5.29 -0.88 1.53
CA ARG A 301 -4.68 0.40 1.92
C ARG A 301 -5.19 0.91 3.27
N PRO A 302 -6.49 0.96 3.54
CA PRO A 302 -6.98 1.48 4.82
C PRO A 302 -6.61 0.64 6.05
N LEU A 303 -6.37 -0.68 5.87
CA LEU A 303 -6.15 -1.61 6.98
C LEU A 303 -4.69 -2.00 7.17
N GLN A 304 -3.87 -1.93 6.09
CA GLN A 304 -2.52 -2.52 6.08
C GLN A 304 -1.40 -1.52 5.79
N HIS A 305 -1.73 -0.26 5.48
CA HIS A 305 -0.73 0.74 5.13
C HIS A 305 -0.76 1.94 6.09
N LEU A 306 0.41 2.42 6.44
CA LEU A 306 0.62 3.75 6.98
C LEU A 306 1.13 4.65 5.84
N GLN A 307 0.43 5.75 5.55
CA GLN A 307 0.79 6.69 4.51
C GLN A 307 1.12 8.04 5.12
N VAL A 308 2.42 8.39 5.17
CA VAL A 308 2.92 9.64 5.75
C VAL A 308 3.44 10.54 4.64
N VAL A 309 2.99 11.79 4.60
CA VAL A 309 3.52 12.82 3.71
C VAL A 309 4.66 13.61 4.36
N ALA A 310 5.44 14.36 3.58
CA ALA A 310 6.66 15.02 4.04
C ALA A 310 6.45 15.98 5.23
N SER A 311 5.25 16.56 5.38
CA SER A 311 4.87 17.40 6.52
C SER A 311 4.64 16.63 7.83
N GLY A 312 4.66 15.30 7.81
CA GLY A 312 4.35 14.45 8.96
C GLY A 312 2.87 14.11 9.13
N LYS A 313 1.99 14.60 8.26
CA LYS A 313 0.59 14.19 8.28
C LYS A 313 0.40 12.76 7.75
N VAL A 314 -0.56 12.06 8.31
CA VAL A 314 -0.98 10.74 7.86
C VAL A 314 -2.25 10.88 7.03
N THR A 315 -2.27 10.33 5.83
CA THR A 315 -3.44 10.30 4.94
C THR A 315 -4.02 8.90 4.82
N LEU A 316 -5.27 8.79 4.36
CA LEU A 316 -5.95 7.50 4.19
C LEU A 316 -5.15 6.53 3.31
N CYS A 317 -4.63 7.00 2.19
CA CYS A 317 -3.86 6.17 1.26
C CYS A 317 -3.09 7.03 0.24
N CYS A 318 -2.25 6.37 -0.58
CA CYS A 318 -1.47 7.03 -1.63
C CYS A 318 -2.31 7.61 -2.79
N GLN A 319 -3.60 7.36 -2.89
CA GLN A 319 -4.47 7.98 -3.90
C GLN A 319 -4.96 9.37 -3.46
N ASP A 320 -4.87 9.70 -2.17
CA ASP A 320 -5.27 10.99 -1.60
C ASP A 320 -4.16 12.04 -1.72
N TYR A 321 -3.87 12.44 -2.95
CA TYR A 321 -2.80 13.41 -3.25
C TYR A 321 -3.03 14.78 -2.61
N TYR A 322 -4.29 15.22 -2.54
CA TYR A 322 -4.67 16.52 -1.99
C TYR A 322 -4.82 16.53 -0.46
N GLU A 323 -4.55 15.42 0.21
CA GLU A 323 -4.65 15.31 1.66
C GLU A 323 -6.06 15.65 2.20
N HIS A 324 -7.12 15.24 1.46
CA HIS A 324 -8.50 15.49 1.89
C HIS A 324 -8.89 14.64 3.10
N HIS A 325 -8.24 13.52 3.30
CA HIS A 325 -8.51 12.56 4.39
C HIS A 325 -7.28 12.40 5.29
N VAL A 326 -6.90 13.50 5.95
CA VAL A 326 -5.85 13.48 6.98
C VAL A 326 -6.41 12.84 8.23
N VAL A 327 -5.78 11.77 8.70
CA VAL A 327 -6.22 10.98 9.87
C VAL A 327 -5.44 11.30 11.13
N ALA A 328 -4.23 11.84 11.01
CA ALA A 328 -3.36 12.23 12.11
C ALA A 328 -2.24 13.17 11.66
N ASP A 329 -1.55 13.77 12.65
CA ASP A 329 -0.33 14.53 12.46
C ASP A 329 0.76 13.98 13.39
N LEU A 330 1.74 13.29 12.80
CA LEU A 330 2.80 12.64 13.56
C LEU A 330 3.79 13.63 14.20
N ARG A 331 3.66 14.95 13.99
CA ARG A 331 4.41 15.93 14.76
C ARG A 331 3.93 15.99 16.22
N THR A 332 2.69 15.63 16.46
CA THR A 332 2.02 15.73 17.77
C THR A 332 1.39 14.42 18.25
N GLN A 333 1.21 13.44 17.38
CA GLN A 333 0.60 12.16 17.66
C GLN A 333 1.58 11.02 17.36
N SER A 334 1.42 9.88 17.99
CA SER A 334 2.16 8.65 17.71
C SER A 334 1.57 7.90 16.51
N VAL A 335 2.38 6.98 15.94
CA VAL A 335 1.91 6.07 14.88
C VAL A 335 0.75 5.20 15.38
N ARG A 336 0.79 4.74 16.63
CA ARG A 336 -0.31 3.97 17.23
C ARG A 336 -1.60 4.77 17.31
N GLU A 337 -1.53 6.01 17.81
CA GLU A 337 -2.70 6.91 17.86
C GLU A 337 -3.25 7.19 16.47
N ALA A 338 -2.39 7.33 15.45
CA ALA A 338 -2.81 7.51 14.07
C ALA A 338 -3.57 6.27 13.53
N MET A 339 -3.01 5.07 13.75
CA MET A 339 -3.58 3.81 13.24
C MET A 339 -4.88 3.42 13.94
N GLU A 340 -5.10 3.85 15.19
CA GLU A 340 -6.28 3.60 16.00
C GLU A 340 -7.25 4.81 16.06
N SER A 341 -6.95 5.88 15.29
CA SER A 341 -7.71 7.14 15.37
C SER A 341 -9.19 6.95 15.00
N PRO A 342 -10.09 7.70 15.65
CA PRO A 342 -11.52 7.68 15.29
C PRO A 342 -11.75 8.06 13.82
N GLU A 343 -10.93 8.97 13.29
CA GLU A 343 -11.01 9.39 11.89
C GLU A 343 -10.68 8.24 10.94
N LEU A 344 -9.55 7.53 11.14
CA LEU A 344 -9.21 6.37 10.31
C LEU A 344 -10.25 5.26 10.44
N ALA A 345 -10.76 5.02 11.65
CA ALA A 345 -11.82 4.04 11.89
C ALA A 345 -13.10 4.38 11.08
N ARG A 346 -13.50 5.65 11.05
CA ARG A 346 -14.61 6.13 10.23
C ARG A 346 -14.36 5.91 8.74
N LEU A 347 -13.18 6.28 8.23
CA LEU A 347 -12.82 6.11 6.83
C LEU A 347 -12.76 4.62 6.43
N ARG A 348 -12.31 3.74 7.33
CA ARG A 348 -12.36 2.28 7.14
C ARG A 348 -13.79 1.78 7.01
N LYS A 349 -14.71 2.24 7.88
CA LYS A 349 -16.13 1.88 7.78
C LYS A 349 -16.74 2.33 6.45
N TRP A 350 -16.42 3.52 5.98
CA TRP A 350 -16.84 3.99 4.65
C TRP A 350 -16.24 3.16 3.51
N ALA A 351 -14.92 2.91 3.56
CA ALA A 351 -14.24 2.16 2.51
C ALA A 351 -14.74 0.73 2.37
N TYR A 352 -15.23 0.14 3.47
CA TYR A 352 -15.75 -1.23 3.51
C TYR A 352 -17.28 -1.32 3.51
N GLY A 353 -17.97 -0.18 3.38
CA GLY A 353 -19.44 -0.14 3.34
C GLY A 353 -20.12 -0.60 4.62
N ALA A 354 -19.45 -0.52 5.76
CA ALA A 354 -20.04 -0.70 7.08
C ALA A 354 -20.92 0.50 7.46
N GLU A 355 -20.58 1.67 6.95
CA GLU A 355 -21.37 2.89 6.98
C GLU A 355 -21.45 3.50 5.58
N GLU A 356 -22.52 4.24 5.29
CA GLU A 356 -22.67 4.91 4.01
C GLU A 356 -21.63 6.04 3.88
N ALA A 357 -20.82 5.97 2.82
CA ALA A 357 -19.82 6.97 2.52
C ALA A 357 -20.42 8.21 1.83
N PRO A 358 -19.92 9.42 2.08
CA PRO A 358 -20.28 10.61 1.31
C PRO A 358 -20.09 10.41 -0.20
N ALA A 359 -20.85 11.19 -1.00
CA ALA A 359 -20.82 11.06 -2.46
C ALA A 359 -19.44 11.41 -3.05
N ASP A 360 -18.70 12.29 -2.40
CA ASP A 360 -17.36 12.78 -2.78
C ASP A 360 -16.21 11.98 -2.12
N PHE A 361 -16.54 10.89 -1.41
CA PHE A 361 -15.50 10.06 -0.80
C PHE A 361 -14.59 9.43 -1.86
N ILE A 362 -13.29 9.63 -1.71
CA ILE A 362 -12.26 9.30 -2.71
C ILE A 362 -12.36 7.85 -3.24
N CYS A 363 -12.73 6.89 -2.39
CA CYS A 363 -12.84 5.50 -2.82
C CYS A 363 -13.95 5.25 -3.83
N ARG A 364 -14.97 6.11 -3.93
CA ARG A 364 -16.04 5.96 -4.93
C ARG A 364 -15.51 6.11 -6.37
N GLY A 365 -14.52 6.97 -6.60
CA GLY A 365 -13.87 7.17 -7.90
C GLY A 365 -12.57 6.37 -8.09
N CYS A 366 -12.17 5.59 -7.12
CA CYS A 366 -10.90 4.85 -7.16
C CYS A 366 -11.04 3.52 -7.89
N GLU A 367 -10.13 3.23 -8.83
CA GLU A 367 -10.11 1.97 -9.59
C GLU A 367 -9.85 0.72 -8.71
N PHE A 368 -9.19 0.87 -7.56
CA PHE A 368 -8.84 -0.20 -6.64
C PHE A 368 -9.84 -0.43 -5.52
N ALA A 369 -10.84 0.45 -5.37
CA ALA A 369 -11.90 0.18 -4.44
C ALA A 369 -12.77 -0.95 -4.95
N LEU A 370 -13.07 -1.90 -4.07
CA LEU A 370 -13.98 -3.00 -4.35
C LEU A 370 -15.42 -2.53 -4.25
N GLU A 371 -16.29 -3.10 -5.07
CA GLU A 371 -17.72 -2.84 -5.04
C GLU A 371 -18.48 -4.11 -4.74
N ARG A 372 -19.48 -4.03 -3.88
CA ARG A 372 -20.41 -5.15 -3.64
C ARG A 372 -21.35 -5.26 -4.80
N ALA A 373 -21.45 -6.46 -5.38
CA ALA A 373 -22.47 -6.74 -6.38
C ALA A 373 -23.86 -6.51 -5.78
N ASP A 374 -24.77 -5.95 -6.55
CA ASP A 374 -26.18 -5.95 -6.21
C ASP A 374 -26.64 -7.42 -6.10
N ASP A 375 -27.49 -7.74 -5.12
CA ASP A 375 -27.86 -9.09 -4.72
C ASP A 375 -28.08 -10.01 -5.95
N GLY A 376 -27.12 -10.85 -6.28
CA GLY A 376 -27.15 -11.83 -7.37
C GLY A 376 -25.94 -11.84 -8.32
N GLY A 377 -25.02 -10.92 -8.24
CA GLY A 377 -23.85 -10.86 -9.12
C GLY A 377 -22.59 -11.54 -8.55
N THR A 378 -21.85 -12.26 -9.40
CA THR A 378 -20.54 -12.82 -9.06
C THR A 378 -19.54 -11.66 -8.80
N PRO A 379 -18.73 -11.72 -7.72
CA PRO A 379 -17.70 -10.70 -7.48
C PRO A 379 -16.66 -10.68 -8.61
N PRO A 380 -16.05 -9.52 -8.90
CA PRO A 380 -15.02 -9.40 -9.95
C PRO A 380 -13.80 -10.29 -9.65
N ALA A 381 -13.15 -10.77 -10.70
CA ALA A 381 -11.87 -11.46 -10.57
C ALA A 381 -10.79 -10.51 -10.03
N PRO A 382 -9.81 -10.99 -9.24
CA PRO A 382 -8.71 -10.18 -8.75
C PRO A 382 -7.94 -9.56 -9.92
N ALA A 383 -7.49 -8.32 -9.73
CA ALA A 383 -6.62 -7.66 -10.71
C ALA A 383 -5.28 -8.39 -10.83
N PRO A 384 -4.73 -8.53 -12.06
CA PRO A 384 -3.49 -9.23 -12.34
C PRO A 384 -2.26 -8.57 -11.72
#